data_8a29dbf7794bb5f792a4ae37d2d7ea98
#
_entry.id   8a29dbf7794bb5f792a4ae37d2d7ea98
#
_cell.length_a   1.000
_cell.length_b   1.000
_cell.length_c   1.000
_cell.angle_alpha   90.00
_cell.angle_beta   90.00
_cell.angle_gamma   90.00
#
_symmetry.space_group_name_H-M   'P 1'
#
loop_
_entity.id
_entity.type
_entity.pdbx_description
1 polymer ?
#
loop_
_entity_poly.entity_id
_entity_poly.type
_entity_poly.pdbx_seq_one_letter_code
_entity_poly.pdbx_strand_id
1 'polypeptide(L)'
;TDGQGNTTLPLGVIKDYPDVAYRGTVEGFYGDPWSHTDRIEQLRFYGKMKMNTYIYGPKDDPYHSSPNWRKPYPEKEAAQIKDLVKEAAANKVDFVWAIHPGLDIKWTDEDRMNVLNKFGMMYDLGVRSFAVFFDDISGEGAKADKQADLLNFLQKEFIEKKEGVSPLIMCPTEYNRAWAGSDYLDVLGRTLDPAI
;
A
#
# COMPACT_ATOMS: atom_id res chain seq x y z
N THR A 1 21.66 -28.46 3.47
CA THR A 1 21.89 -29.57 2.51
C THR A 1 23.21 -30.23 2.86
N ASP A 2 23.26 -31.55 2.88
CA ASP A 2 24.53 -32.28 2.99
C ASP A 2 25.34 -32.14 1.68
N GLY A 3 26.59 -32.59 1.69
CA GLY A 3 27.47 -32.52 0.50
C GLY A 3 27.00 -33.37 -0.72
N GLN A 4 25.86 -34.05 -0.60
CA GLN A 4 25.21 -34.84 -1.67
C GLN A 4 23.92 -34.16 -2.20
N GLY A 5 23.61 -32.94 -1.75
CA GLY A 5 22.43 -32.22 -2.17
C GLY A 5 21.12 -32.57 -1.46
N ASN A 6 21.17 -33.45 -0.46
CA ASN A 6 19.96 -33.78 0.32
C ASN A 6 19.66 -32.72 1.34
N THR A 7 18.41 -32.32 1.44
CA THR A 7 17.95 -31.41 2.49
C THR A 7 17.40 -32.23 3.66
N THR A 8 18.05 -32.16 4.80
CA THR A 8 17.58 -32.78 6.04
C THR A 8 17.07 -31.74 7.01
N LEU A 9 15.95 -32.03 7.65
CA LEU A 9 15.44 -31.24 8.77
C LEU A 9 15.65 -32.03 10.05
N PRO A 10 16.12 -31.41 11.15
CA PRO A 10 16.19 -32.08 12.43
C PRO A 10 14.77 -32.44 12.89
N LEU A 11 14.65 -33.63 13.48
CA LEU A 11 13.41 -34.01 14.16
C LEU A 11 13.26 -33.15 15.41
N GLY A 12 12.12 -32.46 15.51
CA GLY A 12 11.84 -31.60 16.66
C GLY A 12 10.56 -30.80 16.50
N VAL A 13 10.13 -30.14 17.55
CA VAL A 13 9.04 -29.19 17.55
C VAL A 13 9.65 -27.80 17.59
N ILE A 14 9.43 -27.05 16.51
CA ILE A 14 9.80 -25.61 16.46
C ILE A 14 8.53 -24.81 16.69
N LYS A 15 8.55 -23.95 17.71
CA LYS A 15 7.48 -23.00 18.01
C LYS A 15 8.03 -21.61 17.77
N ASP A 16 7.55 -20.96 16.72
CA ASP A 16 8.02 -19.64 16.30
C ASP A 16 6.84 -18.81 15.77
N TYR A 17 6.70 -17.60 16.24
CA TYR A 17 5.67 -16.64 15.82
C TYR A 17 6.20 -15.21 16.02
N PRO A 18 5.76 -14.25 15.20
CA PRO A 18 6.17 -12.86 15.35
C PRO A 18 5.35 -12.16 16.47
N ASP A 19 6.00 -11.25 17.19
CA ASP A 19 5.33 -10.37 18.14
C ASP A 19 4.56 -9.23 17.49
N VAL A 20 4.89 -8.90 16.22
CA VAL A 20 4.29 -7.82 15.43
C VAL A 20 3.68 -8.39 14.15
N ALA A 21 2.43 -8.04 13.88
CA ALA A 21 1.68 -8.56 12.74
C ALA A 21 2.27 -8.10 11.40
N TYR A 22 2.60 -6.82 11.26
CA TYR A 22 3.18 -6.24 10.05
C TYR A 22 4.66 -5.94 10.23
N ARG A 23 5.49 -6.46 9.34
CA ARG A 23 6.95 -6.34 9.39
C ARG A 23 7.45 -6.11 7.98
N GLY A 24 7.95 -4.92 7.70
CA GLY A 24 8.35 -4.58 6.33
C GLY A 24 8.78 -3.14 6.17
N THR A 25 8.64 -2.64 4.99
CA THR A 25 9.04 -1.28 4.64
C THR A 25 7.98 -0.58 3.81
N VAL A 26 8.04 0.75 3.86
CA VAL A 26 7.33 1.65 2.95
C VAL A 26 8.35 2.28 2.02
N GLU A 27 8.22 2.05 0.71
CA GLU A 27 8.95 2.80 -0.30
C GLU A 27 8.18 4.09 -0.59
N GLY A 28 8.40 5.12 0.21
CA GLY A 28 7.75 6.43 0.11
C GLY A 28 8.71 7.57 0.42
N PHE A 29 10.00 7.31 0.38
CA PHE A 29 11.06 8.28 0.69
C PHE A 29 11.34 9.21 -0.50
N TYR A 30 11.95 10.35 -0.23
CA TYR A 30 12.49 11.27 -1.22
C TYR A 30 13.92 10.86 -1.59
N GLY A 31 14.35 11.20 -2.81
CA GLY A 31 15.65 10.85 -3.37
C GLY A 31 15.53 9.81 -4.47
N ASP A 32 16.61 9.08 -4.74
CA ASP A 32 16.62 8.08 -5.80
C ASP A 32 15.79 6.87 -5.41
N PRO A 33 14.74 6.53 -6.18
CA PRO A 33 13.89 5.38 -5.90
C PRO A 33 14.65 4.08 -6.17
N TRP A 34 14.19 3.00 -5.57
CA TRP A 34 14.72 1.68 -5.89
C TRP A 34 14.42 1.30 -7.34
N SER A 35 15.40 0.67 -7.99
CA SER A 35 15.16 0.09 -9.30
C SER A 35 14.20 -1.12 -9.21
N HIS A 36 13.64 -1.53 -10.34
CA HIS A 36 12.81 -2.74 -10.38
C HIS A 36 13.58 -3.98 -9.86
N THR A 37 14.87 -4.10 -10.20
CA THR A 37 15.74 -5.18 -9.73
C THR A 37 15.92 -5.11 -8.21
N ASP A 38 16.17 -3.94 -7.65
CA ASP A 38 16.32 -3.76 -6.20
C ASP A 38 15.05 -4.16 -5.44
N ARG A 39 13.87 -3.79 -5.98
CA ARG A 39 12.58 -4.18 -5.40
C ARG A 39 12.39 -5.70 -5.39
N ILE A 40 12.76 -6.39 -6.47
CA ILE A 40 12.73 -7.86 -6.54
C ILE A 40 13.68 -8.48 -5.50
N GLU A 41 14.89 -7.97 -5.36
CA GLU A 41 15.85 -8.46 -4.38
C GLU A 41 15.39 -8.20 -2.94
N GLN A 42 14.79 -7.04 -2.68
CA GLN A 42 14.18 -6.71 -1.38
C GLN A 42 13.06 -7.69 -1.02
N LEU A 43 12.17 -8.00 -1.94
CA LEU A 43 11.09 -8.98 -1.69
C LEU A 43 11.64 -10.36 -1.34
N ARG A 44 12.68 -10.81 -2.02
CA ARG A 44 13.39 -12.07 -1.71
C ARG A 44 14.06 -12.04 -0.34
N PHE A 45 14.68 -10.91 -0.02
CA PHE A 45 15.28 -10.70 1.30
C PHE A 45 14.22 -10.72 2.41
N TYR A 46 13.07 -10.05 2.20
CA TYR A 46 11.99 -10.03 3.18
C TYR A 46 11.47 -11.42 3.50
N GLY A 47 11.23 -12.25 2.48
CA GLY A 47 10.81 -13.63 2.70
C GLY A 47 11.80 -14.43 3.56
N LYS A 48 13.10 -14.25 3.34
CA LYS A 48 14.15 -14.90 4.14
C LYS A 48 14.18 -14.42 5.59
N MET A 49 13.89 -13.13 5.83
CA MET A 49 13.94 -12.49 7.15
C MET A 49 12.59 -12.51 7.88
N LYS A 50 11.60 -13.24 7.35
CA LYS A 50 10.24 -13.30 7.91
C LYS A 50 9.53 -11.94 7.99
N MET A 51 9.94 -11.00 7.15
CA MET A 51 9.18 -9.79 6.88
C MET A 51 8.03 -10.15 5.92
N ASN A 52 6.90 -9.49 6.07
CA ASN A 52 5.69 -9.87 5.35
C ASN A 52 4.96 -8.72 4.67
N THR A 53 5.52 -7.52 4.68
CA THR A 53 4.83 -6.34 4.14
C THR A 53 5.79 -5.46 3.35
N TYR A 54 5.39 -5.09 2.14
CA TYR A 54 6.06 -4.08 1.34
C TYR A 54 5.02 -3.12 0.79
N ILE A 55 5.10 -1.85 1.20
CA ILE A 55 4.18 -0.81 0.73
C ILE A 55 4.85 -0.01 -0.38
N TYR A 56 4.27 -0.09 -1.58
CA TYR A 56 4.72 0.58 -2.78
C TYR A 56 4.08 1.95 -2.92
N GLY A 57 4.84 3.00 -2.75
CA GLY A 57 4.44 4.41 -2.93
C GLY A 57 5.62 5.31 -3.27
N PRO A 58 6.48 4.95 -4.28
CA PRO A 58 7.68 5.71 -4.61
C PRO A 58 7.32 7.11 -5.12
N LYS A 59 7.99 8.12 -4.59
CA LYS A 59 7.70 9.55 -4.87
C LYS A 59 7.91 9.96 -6.32
N ASP A 60 8.65 9.16 -7.11
CA ASP A 60 8.88 9.38 -8.55
C ASP A 60 7.85 8.69 -9.47
N ASP A 61 6.94 7.88 -8.91
CA ASP A 61 5.88 7.25 -9.70
C ASP A 61 4.70 8.20 -9.90
N PRO A 62 4.52 8.78 -11.10
CA PRO A 62 3.45 9.73 -11.34
C PRO A 62 2.08 9.07 -11.49
N TYR A 63 2.01 7.74 -11.51
CA TYR A 63 0.75 7.00 -11.70
C TYR A 63 0.13 6.53 -10.38
N HIS A 64 0.89 6.53 -9.29
CA HIS A 64 0.33 6.39 -7.96
C HIS A 64 -0.02 7.75 -7.34
N SER A 65 0.57 8.84 -7.83
CA SER A 65 0.40 10.20 -7.34
C SER A 65 0.07 11.18 -8.48
N SER A 66 0.03 12.48 -8.17
CA SER A 66 -0.08 13.55 -9.18
C SER A 66 1.13 13.50 -10.14
N PRO A 67 0.93 13.78 -11.44
CA PRO A 67 -0.33 14.26 -12.04
C PRO A 67 -1.19 13.14 -12.67
N ASN A 68 -0.78 11.88 -12.65
CA ASN A 68 -1.36 10.83 -13.47
C ASN A 68 -2.09 9.73 -12.69
N TRP A 69 -2.36 9.89 -11.39
CA TRP A 69 -3.04 8.85 -10.60
C TRP A 69 -4.43 8.46 -11.16
N ARG A 70 -5.07 9.38 -11.92
CA ARG A 70 -6.35 9.12 -12.63
C ARG A 70 -6.19 8.24 -13.86
N LYS A 71 -4.96 8.06 -14.37
CA LYS A 71 -4.68 7.34 -15.62
C LYS A 71 -4.24 5.89 -15.34
N PRO A 72 -4.47 4.96 -16.27
CA PRO A 72 -3.86 3.64 -16.17
C PRO A 72 -2.33 3.75 -16.26
N TYR A 73 -1.65 2.76 -15.67
CA TYR A 73 -0.22 2.60 -15.90
C TYR A 73 0.05 2.28 -17.37
N PRO A 74 1.14 2.80 -17.96
CA PRO A 74 1.62 2.31 -19.24
C PRO A 74 1.99 0.82 -19.17
N GLU A 75 1.98 0.15 -20.31
CA GLU A 75 2.13 -1.32 -20.38
C GLU A 75 3.39 -1.85 -19.67
N LYS A 76 4.51 -1.15 -19.86
CA LYS A 76 5.79 -1.54 -19.25
C LYS A 76 5.75 -1.48 -17.73
N GLU A 77 5.26 -0.36 -17.18
CA GLU A 77 5.16 -0.14 -15.73
C GLU A 77 4.11 -1.07 -15.11
N ALA A 78 3.00 -1.31 -15.80
CA ALA A 78 1.99 -2.28 -15.37
C ALA A 78 2.58 -3.71 -15.32
N ALA A 79 3.39 -4.09 -16.31
CA ALA A 79 4.08 -5.38 -16.31
C ALA A 79 5.07 -5.50 -15.15
N GLN A 80 5.81 -4.43 -14.83
CA GLN A 80 6.72 -4.39 -13.68
C GLN A 80 5.97 -4.57 -12.35
N ILE A 81 4.83 -3.89 -12.18
CA ILE A 81 4.01 -4.07 -10.97
C ILE A 81 3.50 -5.50 -10.85
N LYS A 82 3.01 -6.08 -11.95
CA LYS A 82 2.56 -7.47 -11.97
C LYS A 82 3.67 -8.46 -11.60
N ASP A 83 4.89 -8.18 -12.02
CA ASP A 83 6.07 -8.97 -11.67
C ASP A 83 6.41 -8.86 -10.18
N LEU A 84 6.37 -7.64 -9.61
CA LEU A 84 6.54 -7.42 -8.18
C LEU A 84 5.47 -8.14 -7.34
N VAL A 85 4.21 -8.09 -7.72
CA VAL A 85 3.12 -8.81 -7.06
C VAL A 85 3.37 -10.31 -7.05
N LYS A 86 3.82 -10.88 -8.18
CA LYS A 86 4.15 -12.29 -8.29
C LYS A 86 5.34 -12.67 -7.41
N GLU A 87 6.40 -11.87 -7.41
CA GLU A 87 7.59 -12.13 -6.58
C GLU A 87 7.27 -12.02 -5.10
N ALA A 88 6.47 -11.02 -4.70
CA ALA A 88 6.00 -10.86 -3.32
C ALA A 88 5.23 -12.09 -2.85
N ALA A 89 4.27 -12.57 -3.63
CA ALA A 89 3.50 -13.77 -3.32
C ALA A 89 4.38 -15.02 -3.18
N ALA A 90 5.39 -15.18 -4.05
CA ALA A 90 6.35 -16.30 -3.99
C ALA A 90 7.17 -16.28 -2.69
N ASN A 91 7.44 -15.09 -2.13
CA ASN A 91 8.20 -14.88 -0.91
C ASN A 91 7.33 -14.68 0.35
N LYS A 92 6.01 -14.87 0.27
CA LYS A 92 5.06 -14.64 1.38
C LYS A 92 5.09 -13.22 1.93
N VAL A 93 5.30 -12.26 1.05
CA VAL A 93 5.27 -10.82 1.32
C VAL A 93 3.98 -10.24 0.73
N ASP A 94 3.29 -9.44 1.49
CA ASP A 94 2.12 -8.70 1.06
C ASP A 94 2.57 -7.45 0.29
N PHE A 95 2.24 -7.40 -1.00
CA PHE A 95 2.50 -6.24 -1.85
C PHE A 95 1.33 -5.27 -1.70
N VAL A 96 1.53 -4.22 -0.92
CA VAL A 96 0.54 -3.16 -0.73
C VAL A 96 0.79 -2.06 -1.75
N TRP A 97 -0.17 -1.83 -2.64
CA TRP A 97 -0.08 -0.71 -3.58
C TRP A 97 -0.77 0.53 -2.97
N ALA A 98 -0.03 1.63 -2.89
CA ALA A 98 -0.53 2.90 -2.37
C ALA A 98 -0.94 3.85 -3.51
N ILE A 99 -2.01 4.66 -3.28
CA ILE A 99 -2.33 5.84 -4.08
C ILE A 99 -2.16 7.09 -3.23
N HIS A 100 -1.65 8.17 -3.83
CA HIS A 100 -1.47 9.47 -3.19
C HIS A 100 -2.18 10.57 -3.99
N PRO A 101 -3.51 10.70 -3.88
CA PRO A 101 -4.28 11.62 -4.70
C PRO A 101 -4.33 13.05 -4.13
N GLY A 102 -3.89 13.26 -2.88
CA GLY A 102 -4.13 14.45 -2.08
C GLY A 102 -3.57 15.76 -2.65
N LEU A 103 -2.58 15.70 -3.54
CA LEU A 103 -1.96 16.90 -4.12
C LEU A 103 -2.90 17.65 -5.07
N ASP A 104 -3.81 16.98 -5.75
CA ASP A 104 -4.66 17.60 -6.78
C ASP A 104 -6.11 17.05 -6.86
N ILE A 105 -6.52 16.28 -5.87
CA ILE A 105 -7.89 15.77 -5.76
C ILE A 105 -8.90 16.91 -5.62
N LYS A 106 -10.02 16.80 -6.33
CA LYS A 106 -11.09 17.82 -6.35
C LYS A 106 -12.28 17.47 -5.45
N TRP A 107 -12.27 16.29 -4.84
CA TRP A 107 -13.35 15.77 -4.00
C TRP A 107 -14.72 15.65 -4.72
N THR A 108 -14.68 15.55 -6.05
CA THR A 108 -15.88 15.32 -6.89
C THR A 108 -16.18 13.82 -6.98
N ASP A 109 -17.41 13.50 -7.37
CA ASP A 109 -17.79 12.10 -7.66
C ASP A 109 -16.93 11.50 -8.77
N GLU A 110 -16.50 12.32 -9.74
CA GLU A 110 -15.58 11.89 -10.80
C GLU A 110 -14.23 11.44 -10.21
N ASP A 111 -13.62 12.24 -9.33
CA ASP A 111 -12.35 11.86 -8.69
C ASP A 111 -12.50 10.64 -7.77
N ARG A 112 -13.61 10.55 -7.05
CA ARG A 112 -13.95 9.37 -6.25
C ARG A 112 -14.01 8.11 -7.10
N MET A 113 -14.67 8.19 -8.25
CA MET A 113 -14.74 7.09 -9.22
C MET A 113 -13.38 6.80 -9.87
N ASN A 114 -12.54 7.82 -10.11
CA ASN A 114 -11.20 7.63 -10.65
C ASN A 114 -10.32 6.82 -9.67
N VAL A 115 -10.37 7.09 -8.36
CA VAL A 115 -9.67 6.27 -7.35
C VAL A 115 -10.20 4.83 -7.36
N LEU A 116 -11.52 4.64 -7.36
CA LEU A 116 -12.13 3.32 -7.40
C LEU A 116 -11.72 2.53 -8.64
N ASN A 117 -11.75 3.16 -9.82
CA ASN A 117 -11.32 2.56 -11.07
C ASN A 117 -9.84 2.20 -11.05
N LYS A 118 -8.99 3.07 -10.47
CA LYS A 118 -7.56 2.79 -10.32
C LYS A 118 -7.32 1.56 -9.42
N PHE A 119 -8.04 1.43 -8.32
CA PHE A 119 -7.99 0.23 -7.49
C PHE A 119 -8.40 -1.03 -8.28
N GLY A 120 -9.45 -0.92 -9.11
CA GLY A 120 -9.87 -1.99 -10.01
C GLY A 120 -8.76 -2.42 -10.97
N MET A 121 -8.09 -1.46 -11.62
CA MET A 121 -6.96 -1.73 -12.52
C MET A 121 -5.81 -2.45 -11.79
N MET A 122 -5.49 -2.01 -10.58
CA MET A 122 -4.43 -2.65 -9.77
C MET A 122 -4.82 -4.05 -9.31
N TYR A 123 -6.10 -4.25 -8.96
CA TYR A 123 -6.63 -5.57 -8.64
C TYR A 123 -6.49 -6.55 -9.81
N ASP A 124 -6.74 -6.09 -11.04
CA ASP A 124 -6.59 -6.88 -12.27
C ASP A 124 -5.11 -7.23 -12.56
N LEU A 125 -4.17 -6.44 -12.08
CA LEU A 125 -2.73 -6.76 -12.09
C LEU A 125 -2.32 -7.77 -10.99
N GLY A 126 -3.24 -8.12 -10.10
CA GLY A 126 -3.02 -9.09 -9.03
C GLY A 126 -2.82 -8.50 -7.64
N VAL A 127 -2.86 -7.18 -7.48
CA VAL A 127 -2.77 -6.52 -6.16
C VAL A 127 -3.97 -6.93 -5.28
N ARG A 128 -3.71 -7.21 -4.01
CA ARG A 128 -4.73 -7.60 -3.02
C ARG A 128 -4.69 -6.75 -1.75
N SER A 129 -3.69 -5.90 -1.60
CA SER A 129 -3.55 -4.99 -0.48
C SER A 129 -3.37 -3.57 -0.97
N PHE A 130 -4.12 -2.64 -0.41
CA PHE A 130 -4.23 -1.27 -0.89
C PHE A 130 -4.00 -0.27 0.24
N ALA A 131 -3.39 0.87 -0.11
CA ALA A 131 -3.24 2.00 0.79
C ALA A 131 -3.63 3.32 0.11
N VAL A 132 -4.06 4.28 0.91
CA VAL A 132 -4.25 5.68 0.47
C VAL A 132 -3.36 6.57 1.33
N PHE A 133 -2.51 7.34 0.67
CA PHE A 133 -1.58 8.25 1.33
C PHE A 133 -2.05 9.69 1.20
N PHE A 134 -1.99 10.41 2.31
CA PHE A 134 -2.27 11.83 2.41
C PHE A 134 -1.15 12.58 3.16
N ASP A 135 0.03 11.96 3.26
CA ASP A 135 1.20 12.56 3.87
C ASP A 135 1.77 13.72 3.01
N ASP A 136 2.45 14.64 3.65
CA ASP A 136 3.19 15.76 3.04
C ASP A 136 2.34 16.66 2.11
N ILE A 137 1.06 16.86 2.45
CA ILE A 137 0.14 17.72 1.70
C ILE A 137 -0.44 18.83 2.58
N SER A 138 -1.07 19.80 1.94
CA SER A 138 -1.75 20.92 2.60
C SER A 138 -3.00 21.35 1.85
N GLY A 139 -3.75 22.29 2.41
CA GLY A 139 -4.94 22.86 1.77
C GLY A 139 -6.11 21.89 1.70
N GLU A 140 -6.83 21.89 0.58
CA GLU A 140 -8.07 21.10 0.43
C GLU A 140 -7.85 19.59 0.50
N GLY A 141 -6.69 19.10 0.05
CA GLY A 141 -6.33 17.69 0.13
C GLY A 141 -6.14 17.16 1.56
N ALA A 142 -5.81 18.07 2.50
CA ALA A 142 -5.49 17.73 3.89
C ALA A 142 -6.71 17.75 4.83
N LYS A 143 -7.94 17.84 4.32
CA LYS A 143 -9.15 17.90 5.15
C LYS A 143 -9.56 16.50 5.62
N ALA A 144 -9.55 16.29 6.94
CA ALA A 144 -9.83 15.00 7.58
C ALA A 144 -11.20 14.41 7.20
N ASP A 145 -12.25 15.23 7.17
CA ASP A 145 -13.60 14.83 6.81
C ASP A 145 -13.70 14.32 5.36
N LYS A 146 -13.01 14.99 4.43
CA LYS A 146 -12.94 14.61 3.02
C LYS A 146 -12.13 13.32 2.81
N GLN A 147 -11.03 13.19 3.55
CA GLN A 147 -10.21 11.97 3.51
C GLN A 147 -11.00 10.77 4.06
N ALA A 148 -11.67 10.93 5.20
CA ALA A 148 -12.49 9.87 5.78
C ALA A 148 -13.66 9.47 4.86
N ASP A 149 -14.33 10.43 4.21
CA ASP A 149 -15.42 10.16 3.29
C ASP A 149 -14.97 9.33 2.07
N LEU A 150 -13.80 9.66 1.48
CA LEU A 150 -13.21 8.88 0.40
C LEU A 150 -12.82 7.46 0.86
N LEU A 151 -12.19 7.35 2.02
CA LEU A 151 -11.74 6.06 2.56
C LEU A 151 -12.92 5.15 2.88
N ASN A 152 -13.94 5.66 3.55
CA ASN A 152 -15.18 4.93 3.84
C ASN A 152 -15.90 4.49 2.56
N PHE A 153 -15.90 5.33 1.53
CA PHE A 153 -16.41 4.96 0.21
C PHE A 153 -15.62 3.79 -0.40
N LEU A 154 -14.29 3.85 -0.38
CA LEU A 154 -13.43 2.78 -0.90
C LEU A 154 -13.57 1.49 -0.10
N GLN A 155 -13.68 1.57 1.21
CA GLN A 155 -13.93 0.43 2.09
C GLN A 155 -15.21 -0.28 1.65
N LYS A 156 -16.30 0.43 1.54
CA LYS A 156 -17.62 -0.12 1.20
C LYS A 156 -17.73 -0.57 -0.26
N GLU A 157 -17.23 0.23 -1.21
CA GLU A 157 -17.46 -0.01 -2.64
C GLU A 157 -16.40 -0.90 -3.29
N PHE A 158 -15.25 -1.08 -2.64
CA PHE A 158 -14.16 -1.89 -3.17
C PHE A 158 -13.71 -2.99 -2.22
N ILE A 159 -13.23 -2.63 -1.02
CA ILE A 159 -12.59 -3.60 -0.12
C ILE A 159 -13.58 -4.71 0.28
N GLU A 160 -14.79 -4.36 0.69
CA GLU A 160 -15.81 -5.32 1.11
C GLU A 160 -16.41 -6.14 -0.06
N LYS A 161 -16.29 -5.64 -1.29
CA LYS A 161 -16.87 -6.29 -2.48
C LYS A 161 -15.90 -7.16 -3.26
N LYS A 162 -14.60 -7.02 -3.03
CA LYS A 162 -13.57 -7.75 -3.80
C LYS A 162 -13.00 -8.91 -2.99
N GLU A 163 -12.99 -10.06 -3.61
CA GLU A 163 -12.47 -11.28 -2.98
C GLU A 163 -10.96 -11.20 -2.73
N GLY A 164 -10.55 -11.62 -1.55
CA GLY A 164 -9.15 -11.74 -1.17
C GLY A 164 -8.42 -10.42 -0.94
N VAL A 165 -9.14 -9.29 -0.85
CA VAL A 165 -8.55 -7.99 -0.55
C VAL A 165 -8.39 -7.83 0.97
N SER A 166 -7.20 -7.39 1.36
CA SER A 166 -6.86 -7.07 2.75
C SER A 166 -7.54 -5.77 3.23
N PRO A 167 -7.65 -5.52 4.54
CA PRO A 167 -8.13 -4.24 5.06
C PRO A 167 -7.37 -3.06 4.46
N LEU A 168 -8.08 -1.95 4.23
CA LEU A 168 -7.51 -0.74 3.66
C LEU A 168 -6.55 -0.10 4.66
N ILE A 169 -5.40 0.37 4.17
CA ILE A 169 -4.41 1.10 4.97
C ILE A 169 -4.47 2.58 4.59
N MET A 170 -4.36 3.47 5.56
CA MET A 170 -4.18 4.90 5.29
C MET A 170 -2.90 5.44 5.94
N CYS A 171 -2.30 6.45 5.30
CA CYS A 171 -1.36 7.37 5.94
C CYS A 171 -2.04 8.74 6.03
N PRO A 172 -2.38 9.23 7.24
CA PRO A 172 -3.03 10.53 7.39
C PRO A 172 -2.05 11.69 7.14
N THR A 173 -2.58 12.89 6.86
CA THR A 173 -1.75 14.10 6.71
C THR A 173 -1.04 14.44 8.02
N GLU A 174 -1.77 14.37 9.15
CA GLU A 174 -1.24 14.67 10.47
C GLU A 174 -1.15 13.38 11.30
N TYR A 175 -0.09 12.62 11.10
CA TYR A 175 0.14 11.31 11.73
C TYR A 175 0.96 11.37 13.03
N ASN A 176 1.34 12.55 13.48
CA ASN A 176 2.11 12.73 14.71
C ASN A 176 1.48 13.80 15.59
N ARG A 177 1.09 13.43 16.81
CA ARG A 177 0.43 14.34 17.75
C ARG A 177 1.27 15.57 18.10
N ALA A 178 2.59 15.53 17.96
CA ALA A 178 3.45 16.68 18.25
C ALA A 178 3.25 17.85 17.27
N TRP A 179 2.78 17.57 16.06
CA TRP A 179 2.45 18.61 15.07
C TRP A 179 1.01 18.53 14.54
N ALA A 180 0.23 17.57 15.02
CA ALA A 180 -1.18 17.52 14.68
C ALA A 180 -1.86 18.80 15.19
N GLY A 181 -2.42 19.57 14.26
CA GLY A 181 -3.16 20.77 14.55
C GLY A 181 -4.62 20.48 14.90
N SER A 182 -5.23 21.37 15.64
CA SER A 182 -6.68 21.41 15.88
C SER A 182 -7.35 20.05 16.19
N ASP A 183 -8.28 19.65 15.36
CA ASP A 183 -9.17 18.49 15.53
C ASP A 183 -8.99 17.41 14.43
N TYR A 184 -7.94 17.48 13.61
CA TYR A 184 -7.74 16.57 12.48
C TYR A 184 -7.83 15.09 12.88
N LEU A 185 -7.05 14.67 13.89
CA LEU A 185 -7.05 13.29 14.37
C LEU A 185 -8.37 12.92 15.06
N ASP A 186 -9.02 13.87 15.74
CA ASP A 186 -10.32 13.66 16.39
C ASP A 186 -11.44 13.48 15.35
N VAL A 187 -11.37 14.20 14.23
CA VAL A 187 -12.30 14.04 13.11
C VAL A 187 -12.11 12.66 12.46
N LEU A 188 -10.89 12.27 12.16
CA LEU A 188 -10.61 10.92 11.63
C LEU A 188 -11.11 9.82 12.57
N GLY A 189 -10.78 9.90 13.87
CA GLY A 189 -11.15 8.89 14.85
C GLY A 189 -12.65 8.75 15.06
N ARG A 190 -13.44 9.79 14.73
CA ARG A 190 -14.93 9.76 14.85
C ARG A 190 -15.62 9.35 13.55
N THR A 191 -14.99 9.56 12.39
CA THR A 191 -15.66 9.44 11.09
C THR A 191 -15.17 8.28 10.25
N LEU A 192 -13.92 7.83 10.47
CA LEU A 192 -13.34 6.73 9.72
C LEU A 192 -13.97 5.39 10.14
N ASP A 193 -14.22 4.54 9.17
CA ASP A 193 -14.65 3.17 9.42
C ASP A 193 -13.58 2.43 10.25
N PRO A 194 -13.97 1.76 11.35
CA PRO A 194 -13.02 1.07 12.23
C PRO A 194 -12.30 -0.12 11.59
N ALA A 195 -12.68 -0.53 10.38
CA ALA A 195 -11.99 -1.56 9.60
C ALA A 195 -10.76 -1.02 8.83
N ILE A 196 -10.55 0.32 8.85
CA ILE A 196 -9.45 1.00 8.15
C ILE A 196 -8.33 1.34 9.12
#